data_175f488e6762f8eaca991a58ffceeb0f
#
_entry.id   175f488e6762f8eaca991a58ffceeb0f
#
_cell.length_a   1.000
_cell.length_b   1.000
_cell.length_c   1.000
_cell.angle_alpha   90.00
_cell.angle_beta   90.00
_cell.angle_gamma   90.00
#
_symmetry.space_group_name_H-M   'P 1'
#
loop_
_entity.id
_entity.type
_entity.pdbx_description
1 polymer ?
#
loop_
_entity_poly.entity_id
_entity_poly.type
_entity_poly.pdbx_seq_one_letter_code
_entity_poly.pdbx_strand_id
1 'polypeptide(L)'
;MEYKYCKNNNYEDFSSGRVLYGAKGIPNFPVRLLHEIYGYSKSYLEKKEDIVIYDPCCGAAYALTVLGFFYNSEIKKIYGSDIDASMILYAKKNTRLLTKTGLKKRKEKNI
;
A
#
# COMPACT_ATOMS: atom_id res chain seq x y z
N MET A 1 6.58 15.56 -14.09
CA MET A 1 5.92 16.02 -12.86
C MET A 1 6.89 15.97 -11.70
N GLU A 2 7.07 17.08 -11.03
CA GLU A 2 7.84 17.12 -9.78
C GLU A 2 6.95 16.78 -8.59
N TYR A 3 7.41 15.84 -7.78
CA TYR A 3 6.72 15.47 -6.56
C TYR A 3 7.35 16.16 -5.36
N LYS A 4 6.51 16.74 -4.50
CA LYS A 4 6.94 17.44 -3.30
C LYS A 4 7.32 16.50 -2.15
N TYR A 5 6.60 15.38 -2.03
CA TYR A 5 6.71 14.47 -0.88
C TYR A 5 7.37 13.13 -1.22
N CYS A 6 7.75 12.92 -2.47
CA CYS A 6 8.32 11.65 -2.90
C CYS A 6 9.72 11.83 -3.48
N LYS A 7 10.67 11.08 -2.92
CA LYS A 7 12.03 11.02 -3.45
C LYS A 7 12.05 10.21 -4.75
N ASN A 8 12.97 10.54 -5.64
CA ASN A 8 13.16 9.81 -6.88
C ASN A 8 13.99 8.54 -6.65
N ASN A 9 13.37 7.55 -6.02
CA ASN A 9 13.97 6.24 -5.76
C ASN A 9 13.44 5.18 -6.72
N ASN A 10 14.09 4.03 -6.75
CA ASN A 10 13.60 2.88 -7.51
C ASN A 10 12.56 2.12 -6.68
N TYR A 11 11.33 2.08 -7.17
CA TYR A 11 10.23 1.39 -6.52
C TYR A 11 9.77 0.14 -7.30
N GLU A 12 10.64 -0.39 -8.16
CA GLU A 12 10.31 -1.51 -9.05
C GLU A 12 9.78 -2.73 -8.32
N ASP A 13 10.33 -3.07 -7.15
CA ASP A 13 9.90 -4.23 -6.38
C ASP A 13 8.43 -4.13 -5.95
N PHE A 14 7.92 -2.93 -5.78
CA PHE A 14 6.52 -2.70 -5.42
C PHE A 14 5.58 -2.71 -6.62
N SER A 15 6.08 -2.44 -7.81
CA SER A 15 5.28 -2.37 -9.03
C SER A 15 5.35 -3.62 -9.90
N SER A 16 6.36 -4.47 -9.69
CA SER A 16 6.64 -5.62 -10.55
C SER A 16 5.88 -6.89 -10.19
N GLY A 17 5.12 -6.89 -9.10
CA GLY A 17 4.43 -8.08 -8.61
C GLY A 17 5.32 -9.02 -7.79
N ARG A 18 6.57 -8.65 -7.50
CA ARG A 18 7.48 -9.47 -6.68
C ARG A 18 7.08 -9.52 -5.22
N VAL A 19 6.62 -8.40 -4.70
CA VAL A 19 6.25 -8.26 -3.28
C VAL A 19 4.74 -8.34 -3.12
N LEU A 20 4.00 -7.42 -3.75
CA LEU A 20 2.56 -7.38 -3.63
C LEU A 20 1.87 -8.35 -4.60
N TYR A 21 0.75 -8.91 -4.13
CA TYR A 21 -0.11 -9.75 -4.96
C TYR A 21 -0.97 -8.86 -5.85
N GLY A 22 -0.88 -9.03 -7.16
CA GLY A 22 -1.68 -8.27 -8.12
C GLY A 22 -2.80 -9.14 -8.71
N ALA A 23 -3.95 -8.53 -8.95
CA ALA A 23 -5.01 -9.15 -9.72
C ALA A 23 -4.69 -8.98 -11.21
N LYS A 24 -4.82 -10.07 -11.98
CA LYS A 24 -4.52 -10.06 -13.42
C LYS A 24 -5.41 -9.05 -14.15
N GLY A 25 -4.80 -8.23 -14.98
CA GLY A 25 -5.51 -7.25 -15.80
C GLY A 25 -5.90 -5.97 -15.06
N ILE A 26 -5.56 -5.84 -13.79
CA ILE A 26 -5.84 -4.62 -13.02
C ILE A 26 -4.54 -3.85 -12.81
N PRO A 27 -4.44 -2.60 -13.31
CA PRO A 27 -3.22 -1.81 -13.15
C PRO A 27 -3.02 -1.42 -11.70
N ASN A 28 -1.76 -1.45 -11.25
CA ASN A 28 -1.38 -0.98 -9.93
C ASN A 28 -1.27 0.54 -9.90
N PHE A 29 -1.51 1.10 -8.74
CA PHE A 29 -1.34 2.53 -8.52
C PHE A 29 0.15 2.89 -8.53
N PRO A 30 0.58 3.98 -9.22
CA PRO A 30 1.99 4.39 -9.21
C PRO A 30 2.47 4.70 -7.79
N VAL A 31 3.58 4.09 -7.37
CA VAL A 31 4.08 4.22 -6.00
C VAL A 31 4.43 5.66 -5.65
N ARG A 32 5.10 6.37 -6.55
CA ARG A 32 5.48 7.78 -6.31
C ARG A 32 4.25 8.67 -6.11
N LEU A 33 3.19 8.42 -6.88
CA LEU A 33 1.94 9.17 -6.73
C LEU A 33 1.28 8.88 -5.38
N LEU A 34 1.36 7.64 -4.89
CA LEU A 34 0.86 7.29 -3.56
C LEU A 34 1.55 8.06 -2.44
N HIS A 35 2.88 8.16 -2.50
CA HIS A 35 3.64 8.95 -1.55
C HIS A 35 3.19 10.42 -1.56
N GLU A 36 2.97 10.95 -2.76
CA GLU A 36 2.56 12.34 -2.93
C GLU A 36 1.16 12.59 -2.37
N ILE A 37 0.21 11.71 -2.67
CA ILE A 37 -1.15 11.78 -2.13
C ILE A 37 -1.13 11.69 -0.60
N TYR A 38 -0.37 10.75 -0.06
CA TYR A 38 -0.24 10.58 1.37
C TYR A 38 0.34 11.84 2.04
N GLY A 39 1.42 12.39 1.47
CA GLY A 39 2.05 13.59 1.98
C GLY A 39 1.12 14.80 2.01
N TYR A 40 0.38 15.01 0.92
CA TYR A 40 -0.60 16.09 0.87
C TYR A 40 -1.72 15.88 1.89
N SER A 41 -2.26 14.66 1.97
CA SER A 41 -3.32 14.34 2.93
C SER A 41 -2.86 14.56 4.38
N LYS A 42 -1.66 14.07 4.69
CA LYS A 42 -1.06 14.23 6.02
C LYS A 42 -0.86 15.70 6.38
N SER A 43 -0.53 16.56 5.42
CA SER A 43 -0.28 17.98 5.66
C SER A 43 -1.50 18.71 6.26
N TYR A 44 -2.71 18.18 6.07
CA TYR A 44 -3.94 18.74 6.61
C TYR A 44 -4.28 18.22 8.01
N LEU A 45 -3.56 17.21 8.50
CA LEU A 45 -3.80 16.66 9.83
C LEU A 45 -3.10 17.51 10.89
N GLU A 46 -3.77 17.75 12.02
CA GLU A 46 -3.15 18.42 13.17
C GLU A 46 -2.11 17.51 13.81
N LYS A 47 -2.46 16.23 13.97
CA LYS A 47 -1.59 15.21 14.54
C LYS A 47 -0.97 14.37 13.41
N LYS A 48 0.37 14.28 13.37
CA LYS A 48 1.11 13.57 12.33
C LYS A 48 1.55 12.16 12.73
N GLU A 49 0.92 11.60 13.76
CA GLU A 49 1.15 10.25 14.26
C GLU A 49 -0.17 9.57 14.60
N ASP A 50 -0.17 8.26 14.85
CA ASP A 50 -1.38 7.47 15.07
C ASP A 50 -2.42 7.68 13.97
N ILE A 51 -1.95 7.75 12.74
CA ILE A 51 -2.79 8.04 11.58
C ILE A 51 -3.64 6.81 11.24
N VAL A 52 -4.91 7.05 10.93
CA VAL A 52 -5.82 6.03 10.43
C VAL A 52 -6.14 6.35 8.97
N ILE A 53 -6.00 5.35 8.11
CA ILE A 53 -6.29 5.48 6.67
C ILE A 53 -7.46 4.59 6.32
N TYR A 54 -8.39 5.13 5.54
CA TYR A 54 -9.50 4.37 4.98
C TYR A 54 -9.56 4.60 3.47
N ASP A 55 -9.56 3.50 2.71
CA ASP A 55 -9.78 3.51 1.28
C ASP A 55 -11.11 2.79 0.97
N PRO A 56 -12.16 3.53 0.57
CA PRO A 56 -13.46 2.93 0.30
C PRO A 56 -13.51 2.11 -1.00
N CYS A 57 -12.51 2.24 -1.86
CA CYS A 57 -12.40 1.52 -3.13
C CYS A 57 -11.03 0.86 -3.22
N CYS A 58 -10.71 0.03 -2.23
CA CYS A 58 -9.33 -0.44 -2.04
C CYS A 58 -8.85 -1.46 -3.08
N GLY A 59 -9.76 -2.12 -3.81
CA GLY A 59 -9.38 -3.21 -4.70
C GLY A 59 -8.56 -4.27 -3.97
N ALA A 60 -7.40 -4.59 -4.51
CA ALA A 60 -6.45 -5.53 -3.89
C ALA A 60 -5.66 -4.93 -2.72
N ALA A 61 -6.01 -3.75 -2.26
CA ALA A 61 -5.33 -3.01 -1.19
C ALA A 61 -3.86 -2.69 -1.50
N TYR A 62 -3.54 -2.49 -2.77
CA TYR A 62 -2.18 -2.13 -3.18
C TYR A 62 -1.72 -0.83 -2.52
N ALA A 63 -2.52 0.22 -2.64
CA ALA A 63 -2.21 1.54 -2.07
C ALA A 63 -2.03 1.47 -0.55
N LEU A 64 -2.97 0.84 0.15
CA LEU A 64 -2.91 0.69 1.61
C LEU A 64 -1.67 -0.08 2.05
N THR A 65 -1.32 -1.14 1.34
CA THR A 65 -0.18 -1.99 1.69
C THR A 65 1.14 -1.26 1.47
N VAL A 66 1.28 -0.56 0.34
CA VAL A 66 2.47 0.25 0.05
C VAL A 66 2.67 1.32 1.12
N LEU A 67 1.60 2.05 1.47
CA LEU A 67 1.67 3.08 2.50
C LEU A 67 2.01 2.48 3.87
N GLY A 68 1.46 1.31 4.18
CA GLY A 68 1.79 0.59 5.42
C GLY A 68 3.27 0.21 5.50
N PHE A 69 3.90 -0.17 4.39
CA PHE A 69 5.34 -0.45 4.36
C PHE A 69 6.18 0.80 4.63
N PHE A 70 5.87 1.89 3.94
CA PHE A 70 6.72 3.08 4.02
C PHE A 70 6.47 3.95 5.25
N TYR A 71 5.27 3.89 5.80
CA TYR A 71 4.86 4.80 6.89
C TYR A 71 4.37 4.06 8.13
N ASN A 72 4.87 2.85 8.37
CA ASN A 72 4.42 2.01 9.49
C ASN A 72 4.63 2.65 10.87
N SER A 73 5.61 3.53 11.01
CA SER A 73 5.89 4.18 12.28
C SER A 73 4.83 5.23 12.66
N GLU A 74 4.09 5.74 11.69
CA GLU A 74 3.11 6.80 11.92
C GLU A 74 1.67 6.37 11.65
N ILE A 75 1.47 5.25 10.93
CA ILE A 75 0.13 4.71 10.66
C ILE A 75 -0.26 3.71 11.74
N LYS A 76 -1.36 3.99 12.43
CA LYS A 76 -1.91 3.13 13.46
C LYS A 76 -2.78 2.00 12.90
N LYS A 77 -3.67 2.33 11.95
CA LYS A 77 -4.61 1.39 11.36
C LYS A 77 -4.89 1.72 9.90
N ILE A 78 -5.16 0.69 9.12
CA ILE A 78 -5.64 0.82 7.75
C ILE A 78 -6.97 0.07 7.61
N TYR A 79 -7.91 0.70 6.90
CA TYR A 79 -9.19 0.12 6.57
C TYR A 79 -9.40 0.20 5.07
N GLY A 80 -9.95 -0.85 4.50
CA GLY A 80 -10.32 -0.86 3.10
C GLY A 80 -11.65 -1.53 2.89
N SER A 81 -12.35 -1.13 1.86
CA SER A 81 -13.56 -1.78 1.40
C SER A 81 -13.62 -1.77 -0.11
N ASP A 82 -14.32 -2.73 -0.68
CA ASP A 82 -14.55 -2.79 -2.11
C ASP A 82 -15.83 -3.55 -2.38
N ILE A 83 -16.55 -3.15 -3.43
CA ILE A 83 -17.78 -3.83 -3.83
C ILE A 83 -17.50 -5.22 -4.43
N ASP A 84 -16.30 -5.41 -4.98
CA ASP A 84 -15.89 -6.68 -5.60
C ASP A 84 -15.28 -7.61 -4.55
N ALA A 85 -16.02 -8.65 -4.18
CA ALA A 85 -15.57 -9.62 -3.19
C ALA A 85 -14.30 -10.37 -3.60
N SER A 86 -14.07 -10.55 -4.90
CA SER A 86 -12.85 -11.22 -5.38
C SER A 86 -11.60 -10.39 -5.09
N MET A 87 -11.72 -9.06 -5.10
CA MET A 87 -10.62 -8.17 -4.75
C MET A 87 -10.24 -8.28 -3.27
N ILE A 88 -11.21 -8.52 -2.40
CA ILE A 88 -10.95 -8.62 -0.96
C ILE A 88 -10.01 -9.78 -0.61
N LEU A 89 -10.04 -10.86 -1.39
CA LEU A 89 -9.09 -11.97 -1.20
C LEU A 89 -7.64 -11.51 -1.43
N TYR A 90 -7.41 -10.74 -2.50
CA TYR A 90 -6.09 -10.13 -2.76
C TYR A 90 -5.73 -9.09 -1.71
N ALA A 91 -6.71 -8.30 -1.28
CA ALA A 91 -6.50 -7.28 -0.25
C ALA A 91 -6.02 -7.93 1.06
N LYS A 92 -6.62 -9.03 1.48
CA LYS A 92 -6.20 -9.76 2.67
C LYS A 92 -4.78 -10.32 2.54
N LYS A 93 -4.42 -10.85 1.38
CA LYS A 93 -3.05 -11.33 1.13
C LYS A 93 -2.03 -10.20 1.19
N ASN A 94 -2.34 -9.07 0.55
CA ASN A 94 -1.42 -7.93 0.53
C ASN A 94 -1.23 -7.30 1.91
N THR A 95 -2.31 -7.10 2.66
CA THR A 95 -2.21 -6.51 4.00
C THR A 95 -1.47 -7.42 4.99
N ARG A 96 -1.51 -8.73 4.78
CA ARG A 96 -0.70 -9.67 5.57
C ARG A 96 0.81 -9.47 5.38
N LEU A 97 1.24 -8.91 4.24
CA LEU A 97 2.65 -8.59 4.01
C LEU A 97 3.19 -7.57 5.02
N LEU A 98 2.31 -6.83 5.68
CA LEU A 98 2.68 -5.91 6.74
C LEU A 98 3.00 -6.64 8.05
N THR A 99 2.79 -7.96 8.11
CA THR A 99 3.17 -8.80 9.23
C THR A 99 4.45 -9.57 8.91
N LYS A 100 5.21 -9.94 9.94
CA LYS A 100 6.45 -10.72 9.77
C LYS A 100 6.17 -12.07 9.10
N THR A 101 5.09 -12.74 9.50
CA THR A 101 4.72 -14.06 8.97
C THR A 101 4.34 -13.99 7.49
N GLY A 102 3.51 -13.02 7.11
CA GLY A 102 3.08 -12.86 5.73
C GLY A 102 4.23 -12.53 4.79
N LEU A 103 5.11 -11.64 5.21
CA LEU A 103 6.28 -11.26 4.41
C LEU A 103 7.24 -12.45 4.22
N LYS A 104 7.47 -13.24 5.25
CA LYS A 104 8.29 -14.44 5.18
C LYS A 104 7.75 -15.44 4.15
N LYS A 105 6.46 -15.71 4.18
CA LYS A 105 5.80 -16.61 3.21
C LYS A 105 5.97 -16.11 1.77
N ARG A 106 5.86 -14.81 1.57
CA ARG A 106 6.02 -14.22 0.22
C ARG A 106 7.45 -14.36 -0.29
N LYS A 107 8.44 -14.14 0.57
CA LYS A 107 9.86 -14.32 0.24
C LYS A 107 10.16 -15.76 -0.18
N GLU A 108 9.61 -16.75 0.51
CA GLU A 108 9.78 -18.17 0.20
C GLU A 108 9.27 -18.51 -1.20
N LYS A 109 8.19 -17.87 -1.64
CA LYS A 109 7.63 -18.07 -2.99
C LYS A 109 8.47 -17.46 -4.11
N ASN A 110 9.32 -16.50 -3.79
CA ASN A 110 10.13 -15.77 -4.77
C ASN A 110 11.59 -16.24 -4.84
N ILE A 111 11.92 -17.31 -4.15
CA ILE A 111 13.26 -17.92 -4.18
C ILE A 111 13.41 -18.85 -5.38
#